data_43733298fe6b6b2c35f687a3dec0d47d
#
_entry.id   43733298fe6b6b2c35f687a3dec0d47d
#
_cell.length_a   1.000
_cell.length_b   1.000
_cell.length_c   1.000
_cell.angle_alpha   90.00
_cell.angle_beta   90.00
_cell.angle_gamma   90.00
#
_symmetry.space_group_name_H-M   'P 1'
#
loop_
_entity.id
_entity.type
_entity.pdbx_description
1 polymer ?
#
loop_
_entity_poly.entity_id
_entity_poly.type
_entity_poly.pdbx_seq_one_letter_code
_entity_poly.pdbx_strand_id
1 'polypeptide(L)'
;MRSKAFKNIALYLFCLVAATLFTVVFSQSTTPLAKNSWGLDSAFFILVGQGMTKGLLPYRDFFDMKGPYLFLIEYIGQRICYGRTGAFIIQCFNISFCLYIIGKMSDLFTTRLIWLHRIIAFLPVLAVAAVNYEKGNLTEEYCLPAVLLSLYFCLKYFKGVEAGKGYKHPLLYSLFYGAATGFICFIRITNAATVGAVLAVVFLFLLLKKEFKNAVLNLLMVITGFVATCAGPCIFFYSKNLLPEMLKQVFVFGITYSSEFTFMQKFQRSFSLYGLYLTILLLPVVICIIYREKWYMKLLSIFSALLLLVAVTMGNAFAHYLMLFIPHVVLAVVIAIKNGGRAFKVRKNIICMICFALFFTIHIERVARKVTSVQTVNSNSNGSSYTQDIASHIPENERGSVYCFGDEFWSKWYTSTGTMPANRYMDWQVHYIKLMPEIEDEIASQIENDGCLWIVVPAEGKSISDKVDAVIISNYDIEYSNEKYILYHRV
;
A
#
# COMPACT_ATOMS: atom_id res chain seq x y z
N MET A 1 26.65 24.98 10.45
CA MET A 1 26.27 23.57 10.12
C MET A 1 25.51 22.87 11.27
N ARG A 2 25.99 22.95 12.53
CA ARG A 2 25.31 22.30 13.70
C ARG A 2 23.82 22.70 13.87
N SER A 3 23.47 23.97 13.69
CA SER A 3 22.05 24.42 13.80
C SER A 3 21.10 23.80 12.78
N LYS A 4 21.56 23.53 11.54
CA LYS A 4 20.72 22.93 10.49
C LYS A 4 20.51 21.43 10.71
N ALA A 5 21.54 20.71 11.13
CA ALA A 5 21.45 19.29 11.49
C ALA A 5 20.49 19.10 12.67
N PHE A 6 20.62 19.90 13.73
CA PHE A 6 19.74 19.86 14.88
C PHE A 6 18.27 20.09 14.51
N LYS A 7 17.97 21.08 13.65
CA LYS A 7 16.60 21.34 13.17
C LYS A 7 16.01 20.17 12.38
N ASN A 8 16.84 19.46 11.59
CA ASN A 8 16.39 18.28 10.85
C ASN A 8 16.12 17.11 11.79
N ILE A 9 16.97 16.88 12.79
CA ILE A 9 16.78 15.84 13.80
C ILE A 9 15.50 16.12 14.62
N ALA A 10 15.33 17.36 15.08
CA ALA A 10 14.12 17.73 15.82
C ALA A 10 12.85 17.54 14.99
N LEU A 11 12.87 17.86 13.68
CA LEU A 11 11.75 17.57 12.80
C LEU A 11 11.49 16.08 12.68
N TYR A 12 12.53 15.27 12.48
CA TYR A 12 12.37 13.82 12.33
C TYR A 12 11.82 13.17 13.60
N LEU A 13 12.31 13.55 14.78
CA LEU A 13 11.81 13.07 16.07
C LEU A 13 10.34 13.45 16.27
N PHE A 14 9.96 14.67 15.93
CA PHE A 14 8.54 15.07 15.95
C PHE A 14 7.70 14.20 15.02
N CYS A 15 8.17 13.96 13.78
CA CYS A 15 7.48 13.11 12.82
C CYS A 15 7.38 11.66 13.32
N LEU A 16 8.41 11.15 13.99
CA LEU A 16 8.40 9.81 14.57
C LEU A 16 7.34 9.67 15.67
N VAL A 17 7.27 10.64 16.59
CA VAL A 17 6.22 10.65 17.63
C VAL A 17 4.83 10.72 17.00
N ALA A 18 4.60 11.65 16.06
CA ALA A 18 3.32 11.80 15.38
C ALA A 18 2.93 10.53 14.60
N ALA A 19 3.86 9.92 13.89
CA ALA A 19 3.66 8.66 13.16
C ALA A 19 3.32 7.51 14.11
N THR A 20 4.05 7.37 15.22
CA THR A 20 3.79 6.34 16.23
C THR A 20 2.39 6.49 16.82
N LEU A 21 1.99 7.69 17.22
CA LEU A 21 0.65 7.95 17.73
C LEU A 21 -0.42 7.62 16.69
N PHE A 22 -0.21 8.02 15.43
CA PHE A 22 -1.11 7.69 14.33
C PHE A 22 -1.22 6.17 14.14
N THR A 23 -0.10 5.45 14.05
CA THR A 23 -0.08 4.00 13.82
C THR A 23 -0.71 3.25 14.98
N VAL A 24 -0.45 3.67 16.23
CA VAL A 24 -1.08 3.10 17.42
C VAL A 24 -2.61 3.18 17.35
N VAL A 25 -3.16 4.31 16.88
CA VAL A 25 -4.61 4.51 16.82
C VAL A 25 -5.25 3.88 15.59
N PHE A 26 -4.65 4.01 14.42
CA PHE A 26 -5.31 3.69 13.16
C PHE A 26 -4.86 2.37 12.52
N SER A 27 -3.68 1.83 12.84
CA SER A 27 -3.23 0.54 12.32
C SER A 27 -3.69 -0.61 13.21
N GLN A 28 -4.98 -0.92 13.16
CA GLN A 28 -5.58 -1.97 14.00
C GLN A 28 -5.01 -3.36 13.77
N SER A 29 -4.46 -3.63 12.59
CA SER A 29 -3.83 -4.93 12.27
C SER A 29 -2.52 -5.16 13.00
N THR A 30 -1.77 -4.09 13.31
CA THR A 30 -0.40 -4.18 13.82
C THR A 30 -0.22 -3.56 15.19
N THR A 31 -1.11 -2.64 15.60
CA THR A 31 -1.02 -1.93 16.87
C THR A 31 -1.01 -2.88 18.07
N PRO A 32 -0.17 -2.65 19.08
CA PRO A 32 -0.18 -3.44 20.31
C PRO A 32 -1.48 -3.28 21.13
N LEU A 33 -2.32 -2.27 20.84
CA LEU A 33 -3.59 -2.03 21.53
C LEU A 33 -4.71 -2.96 21.07
N ALA A 34 -4.66 -3.50 19.84
CA ALA A 34 -5.71 -4.35 19.28
C ALA A 34 -5.25 -5.82 19.23
N LYS A 35 -5.75 -6.66 20.15
CA LYS A 35 -5.32 -8.07 20.25
C LYS A 35 -5.82 -8.95 19.10
N ASN A 36 -7.06 -8.78 18.65
CA ASN A 36 -7.76 -9.70 17.72
C ASN A 36 -8.24 -9.05 16.44
N SER A 37 -7.70 -7.89 16.07
CA SER A 37 -8.07 -7.23 14.82
C SER A 37 -7.05 -7.53 13.73
N TRP A 38 -7.51 -8.11 12.63
CA TRP A 38 -6.72 -8.37 11.44
C TRP A 38 -7.31 -7.67 10.23
N GLY A 39 -6.50 -6.96 9.45
CA GLY A 39 -6.83 -6.59 8.08
C GLY A 39 -6.68 -7.82 7.18
N LEU A 40 -7.40 -7.88 6.08
CA LEU A 40 -7.31 -8.98 5.12
C LEU A 40 -5.89 -9.05 4.54
N ASP A 41 -5.49 -8.02 3.82
CA ASP A 41 -4.16 -7.90 3.20
C ASP A 41 -3.04 -7.97 4.24
N SER A 42 -3.20 -7.30 5.39
CA SER A 42 -2.19 -7.27 6.44
C SER A 42 -1.89 -8.65 7.03
N ALA A 43 -2.91 -9.48 7.26
CA ALA A 43 -2.72 -10.84 7.77
C ALA A 43 -1.90 -11.67 6.78
N PHE A 44 -2.26 -11.59 5.50
CA PHE A 44 -1.54 -12.27 4.42
C PHE A 44 -0.07 -11.82 4.35
N PHE A 45 0.19 -10.52 4.32
CA PHE A 45 1.57 -10.00 4.21
C PHE A 45 2.44 -10.42 5.40
N ILE A 46 1.91 -10.32 6.62
CA ILE A 46 2.59 -10.77 7.83
C ILE A 46 2.88 -12.27 7.75
N LEU A 47 1.92 -13.09 7.31
CA LEU A 47 2.08 -14.55 7.19
C LEU A 47 3.17 -14.90 6.17
N VAL A 48 3.20 -14.24 5.01
CA VAL A 48 4.28 -14.43 4.03
C VAL A 48 5.64 -14.07 4.63
N GLY A 49 5.74 -12.92 5.33
CA GLY A 49 6.96 -12.53 6.03
C GLY A 49 7.41 -13.57 7.08
N GLN A 50 6.48 -14.13 7.84
CA GLN A 50 6.72 -15.22 8.80
C GLN A 50 7.22 -16.49 8.10
N GLY A 51 6.56 -16.90 7.01
CA GLY A 51 6.97 -18.04 6.20
C GLY A 51 8.39 -17.88 5.64
N MET A 52 8.73 -16.68 5.16
CA MET A 52 10.09 -16.38 4.69
C MET A 52 11.15 -16.56 5.80
N THR A 53 10.84 -16.31 7.07
CA THR A 53 11.77 -16.58 8.18
C THR A 53 11.99 -18.07 8.41
N LYS A 54 11.07 -18.92 7.95
CA LYS A 54 11.11 -20.38 8.01
C LYS A 54 11.63 -21.03 6.71
N GLY A 55 12.06 -20.23 5.72
CA GLY A 55 12.61 -20.71 4.43
C GLY A 55 11.57 -20.89 3.32
N LEU A 56 10.32 -20.56 3.55
CA LEU A 56 9.30 -20.50 2.51
C LEU A 56 9.54 -19.29 1.59
N LEU A 57 9.10 -19.37 0.35
CA LEU A 57 9.33 -18.33 -0.66
C LEU A 57 8.02 -17.85 -1.28
N PRO A 58 7.83 -16.52 -1.45
CA PRO A 58 6.77 -15.99 -2.29
C PRO A 58 6.79 -16.60 -3.67
N TYR A 59 5.63 -16.72 -4.28
CA TYR A 59 5.38 -17.27 -5.63
C TYR A 59 5.57 -18.78 -5.77
N ARG A 60 6.29 -19.45 -4.86
CA ARG A 60 6.34 -20.90 -4.76
C ARG A 60 5.34 -21.40 -3.71
N ASP A 61 5.52 -20.94 -2.48
CA ASP A 61 4.76 -21.40 -1.29
C ASP A 61 3.56 -20.50 -0.97
N PHE A 62 3.49 -19.33 -1.60
CA PHE A 62 2.44 -18.34 -1.45
C PHE A 62 2.09 -17.75 -2.81
N PHE A 63 0.82 -17.86 -3.21
CA PHE A 63 0.33 -17.28 -4.45
C PHE A 63 -0.20 -15.88 -4.23
N ASP A 64 0.37 -14.86 -4.90
CA ASP A 64 -0.13 -13.48 -4.86
C ASP A 64 0.40 -12.66 -6.05
N MET A 65 -0.38 -11.64 -6.42
CA MET A 65 -0.04 -10.65 -7.43
C MET A 65 0.79 -9.45 -6.92
N LYS A 66 1.05 -9.36 -5.61
CA LYS A 66 1.90 -8.30 -5.06
C LYS A 66 3.36 -8.57 -5.35
N GLY A 67 4.13 -7.50 -5.55
CA GLY A 67 5.53 -7.62 -5.92
C GLY A 67 6.46 -7.92 -4.73
N PRO A 68 7.68 -8.43 -5.05
CA PRO A 68 8.63 -8.97 -4.06
C PRO A 68 9.13 -7.98 -3.01
N TYR A 69 9.11 -6.68 -3.30
CA TYR A 69 9.54 -5.67 -2.31
C TYR A 69 8.58 -5.58 -1.12
N LEU A 70 7.28 -5.82 -1.33
CA LEU A 70 6.34 -5.89 -0.22
C LEU A 70 6.72 -7.01 0.76
N PHE A 71 6.96 -8.21 0.23
CA PHE A 71 7.32 -9.37 1.04
C PHE A 71 8.70 -9.24 1.68
N LEU A 72 9.64 -8.55 1.02
CA LEU A 72 10.93 -8.22 1.63
C LEU A 72 10.76 -7.27 2.83
N ILE A 73 9.88 -6.27 2.73
CA ILE A 73 9.57 -5.35 3.83
C ILE A 73 8.99 -6.14 5.03
N GLU A 74 8.03 -7.03 4.77
CA GLU A 74 7.45 -7.88 5.81
C GLU A 74 8.48 -8.82 6.42
N TYR A 75 9.31 -9.48 5.61
CA TYR A 75 10.40 -10.31 6.09
C TYR A 75 11.35 -9.54 7.02
N ILE A 76 11.75 -8.32 6.65
CA ILE A 76 12.57 -7.46 7.50
C ILE A 76 11.84 -7.16 8.81
N GLY A 77 10.55 -6.85 8.77
CA GLY A 77 9.72 -6.67 9.96
C GLY A 77 9.78 -7.88 10.89
N GLN A 78 9.59 -9.09 10.34
CA GLN A 78 9.65 -10.33 11.11
C GLN A 78 11.05 -10.62 11.69
N ARG A 79 12.11 -10.15 11.03
CA ARG A 79 13.50 -10.26 11.54
C ARG A 79 13.81 -9.27 12.67
N ILE A 80 13.14 -8.10 12.66
CA ILE A 80 13.25 -7.10 13.75
C ILE A 80 12.48 -7.59 14.99
N CYS A 81 11.21 -7.96 14.79
CA CYS A 81 10.34 -8.48 15.84
C CYS A 81 9.28 -9.38 15.21
N TYR A 82 9.24 -10.65 15.62
CA TYR A 82 8.30 -11.63 15.07
C TYR A 82 6.84 -11.23 15.36
N GLY A 83 5.97 -11.45 14.39
CA GLY A 83 4.55 -11.15 14.48
C GLY A 83 4.18 -9.70 14.11
N ARG A 84 3.10 -9.21 14.69
CA ARG A 84 2.54 -7.88 14.38
C ARG A 84 3.47 -6.72 14.70
N THR A 85 4.25 -6.85 15.77
CA THR A 85 5.13 -5.78 16.27
C THR A 85 6.20 -5.41 15.25
N GLY A 86 6.71 -6.36 14.48
CA GLY A 86 7.67 -6.08 13.41
C GLY A 86 7.07 -5.17 12.33
N ALA A 87 5.88 -5.51 11.82
CA ALA A 87 5.16 -4.67 10.86
C ALA A 87 4.82 -3.29 11.45
N PHE A 88 4.37 -3.22 12.72
CA PHE A 88 4.12 -1.95 13.42
C PHE A 88 5.35 -1.03 13.45
N ILE A 89 6.52 -1.57 13.78
CA ILE A 89 7.78 -0.79 13.81
C ILE A 89 8.09 -0.24 12.42
N ILE A 90 8.01 -1.08 11.39
CA ILE A 90 8.26 -0.65 9.99
C ILE A 90 7.28 0.46 9.60
N GLN A 91 6.00 0.33 9.92
CA GLN A 91 4.98 1.35 9.64
C GLN A 91 5.28 2.69 10.33
N CYS A 92 5.69 2.67 11.60
CA CYS A 92 6.08 3.89 12.33
C CYS A 92 7.22 4.63 11.61
N PHE A 93 8.26 3.92 11.15
CA PHE A 93 9.35 4.52 10.40
C PHE A 93 8.90 5.00 9.01
N ASN A 94 8.09 4.22 8.32
CA ASN A 94 7.58 4.56 6.99
C ASN A 94 6.75 5.85 7.02
N ILE A 95 5.77 5.96 7.91
CA ILE A 95 4.93 7.15 8.07
C ILE A 95 5.75 8.34 8.58
N SER A 96 6.69 8.13 9.51
CA SER A 96 7.56 9.21 10.00
C SER A 96 8.38 9.81 8.87
N PHE A 97 8.89 8.99 7.96
CA PHE A 97 9.65 9.43 6.80
C PHE A 97 8.76 10.19 5.81
N CYS A 98 7.51 9.73 5.59
CA CYS A 98 6.52 10.47 4.81
C CYS A 98 6.28 11.88 5.38
N LEU A 99 5.99 11.98 6.66
CA LEU A 99 5.77 13.27 7.33
C LEU A 99 7.02 14.16 7.25
N TYR A 100 8.21 13.58 7.43
CA TYR A 100 9.47 14.32 7.29
C TYR A 100 9.62 14.91 5.88
N ILE A 101 9.35 14.13 4.82
CA ILE A 101 9.40 14.61 3.43
C ILE A 101 8.39 15.75 3.23
N ILE A 102 7.16 15.60 3.72
CA ILE A 102 6.11 16.62 3.63
C ILE A 102 6.53 17.90 4.33
N GLY A 103 7.11 17.80 5.53
CA GLY A 103 7.70 18.93 6.23
C GLY A 103 8.81 19.61 5.42
N LYS A 104 9.67 18.84 4.75
CA LYS A 104 10.73 19.36 3.87
C LYS A 104 10.15 20.00 2.60
N MET A 105 9.02 19.52 2.06
CA MET A 105 8.32 20.19 0.95
C MET A 105 7.78 21.56 1.40
N SER A 106 7.17 21.64 2.56
CA SER A 106 6.70 22.90 3.14
C SER A 106 7.87 23.89 3.30
N ASP A 107 9.01 23.43 3.83
CA ASP A 107 10.22 24.25 4.02
C ASP A 107 10.80 24.80 2.70
N LEU A 108 10.47 24.22 1.55
CA LEU A 108 10.90 24.77 0.26
C LEU A 108 10.35 26.18 0.04
N PHE A 109 9.17 26.49 0.53
CA PHE A 109 8.42 27.69 0.14
C PHE A 109 8.22 28.69 1.28
N THR A 110 8.51 28.32 2.53
CA THR A 110 8.38 29.20 3.68
C THR A 110 9.58 29.11 4.61
N THR A 111 9.96 30.25 5.19
CA THR A 111 10.99 30.35 6.23
C THR A 111 10.43 30.97 7.53
N ARG A 112 9.22 31.52 7.49
CA ARG A 112 8.50 32.09 8.63
C ARG A 112 7.49 31.08 9.15
N LEU A 113 7.27 31.07 10.46
CA LEU A 113 6.30 30.18 11.12
C LEU A 113 6.39 28.71 10.65
N ILE A 114 7.63 28.22 10.53
CA ILE A 114 7.95 26.92 9.90
C ILE A 114 7.13 25.78 10.51
N TRP A 115 7.01 25.72 11.83
CA TRP A 115 6.27 24.66 12.49
C TRP A 115 4.77 24.71 12.20
N LEU A 116 4.17 25.92 12.16
CA LEU A 116 2.78 26.08 11.79
C LEU A 116 2.51 25.55 10.38
N HIS A 117 3.36 25.91 9.42
CA HIS A 117 3.18 25.42 8.04
C HIS A 117 3.38 23.91 7.91
N ARG A 118 4.30 23.32 8.68
CA ARG A 118 4.47 21.86 8.74
C ARG A 118 3.23 21.16 9.29
N ILE A 119 2.67 21.67 10.40
CA ILE A 119 1.44 21.15 10.98
C ILE A 119 0.28 21.26 9.99
N ILE A 120 0.12 22.42 9.32
CA ILE A 120 -0.88 22.61 8.27
C ILE A 120 -0.70 21.60 7.12
N ALA A 121 0.54 21.22 6.79
CA ALA A 121 0.79 20.22 5.77
C ALA A 121 0.51 18.78 6.24
N PHE A 122 0.71 18.46 7.52
CA PHE A 122 0.49 17.13 8.07
C PHE A 122 -0.99 16.79 8.27
N LEU A 123 -1.80 17.74 8.77
CA LEU A 123 -3.19 17.49 9.15
C LEU A 123 -4.06 16.91 8.02
N PRO A 124 -4.09 17.47 6.79
CA PRO A 124 -4.90 16.90 5.71
C PRO A 124 -4.46 15.50 5.31
N VAL A 125 -3.16 15.24 5.35
CA VAL A 125 -2.56 13.94 5.03
C VAL A 125 -2.98 12.88 6.04
N LEU A 126 -2.84 13.20 7.33
CA LEU A 126 -3.25 12.30 8.41
C LEU A 126 -4.76 12.07 8.39
N ALA A 127 -5.57 13.08 8.03
CA ALA A 127 -7.02 12.92 7.90
C ALA A 127 -7.40 11.96 6.77
N VAL A 128 -6.79 12.08 5.58
CA VAL A 128 -7.02 11.15 4.47
C VAL A 128 -6.55 9.73 4.82
N ALA A 129 -5.36 9.63 5.42
CA ALA A 129 -4.82 8.36 5.86
C ALA A 129 -5.75 7.69 6.89
N ALA A 130 -6.14 8.40 7.96
CA ALA A 130 -6.97 7.86 9.03
C ALA A 130 -8.29 7.24 8.54
N VAL A 131 -8.93 7.88 7.56
CA VAL A 131 -10.21 7.42 7.01
C VAL A 131 -10.06 6.18 6.13
N ASN A 132 -8.97 6.09 5.37
CA ASN A 132 -8.82 5.10 4.30
C ASN A 132 -7.78 4.02 4.63
N TYR A 133 -7.31 3.95 5.86
CA TYR A 133 -6.20 3.09 6.27
C TYR A 133 -6.58 1.60 6.41
N GLU A 134 -7.86 1.26 6.37
CA GLU A 134 -8.41 -0.13 6.39
C GLU A 134 -7.66 -1.09 7.33
N LYS A 135 -7.38 -0.65 8.56
CA LYS A 135 -6.60 -1.35 9.58
C LYS A 135 -5.07 -1.34 9.37
N GLY A 136 -4.56 -0.71 8.32
CA GLY A 136 -3.11 -0.50 8.08
C GLY A 136 -2.37 -1.68 7.48
N ASN A 137 -1.09 -1.50 7.24
CA ASN A 137 -0.18 -2.43 6.58
C ASN A 137 -0.57 -2.69 5.11
N LEU A 138 -0.47 -1.65 4.30
CA LEU A 138 -0.99 -1.60 2.93
C LEU A 138 0.12 -1.36 1.91
N THR A 139 -0.08 -1.84 0.69
CA THR A 139 0.85 -1.59 -0.44
C THR A 139 1.03 -0.11 -0.75
N GLU A 140 -0.06 0.66 -0.66
CA GLU A 140 -0.08 2.11 -0.87
C GLU A 140 0.79 2.83 0.15
N GLU A 141 0.75 2.40 1.40
CA GLU A 141 1.54 2.94 2.50
C GLU A 141 3.04 2.82 2.24
N TYR A 142 3.50 1.64 1.83
CA TYR A 142 4.92 1.38 1.59
C TYR A 142 5.47 2.04 0.33
N CYS A 143 4.63 2.33 -0.65
CA CYS A 143 5.01 3.11 -1.83
C CYS A 143 5.10 4.62 -1.56
N LEU A 144 4.39 5.12 -0.55
CA LEU A 144 4.20 6.56 -0.31
C LEU A 144 5.51 7.35 -0.14
N PRO A 145 6.55 6.87 0.59
CA PRO A 145 7.83 7.59 0.69
C PRO A 145 8.50 7.85 -0.65
N ALA A 146 8.52 6.86 -1.54
CA ALA A 146 9.12 6.97 -2.86
C ALA A 146 8.36 7.96 -3.75
N VAL A 147 7.03 7.95 -3.69
CA VAL A 147 6.16 8.90 -4.39
C VAL A 147 6.37 10.33 -3.88
N LEU A 148 6.35 10.53 -2.56
CA LEU A 148 6.52 11.84 -1.93
C LEU A 148 7.92 12.42 -2.18
N LEU A 149 8.96 11.60 -2.14
CA LEU A 149 10.32 12.05 -2.42
C LEU A 149 10.50 12.41 -3.90
N SER A 150 9.83 11.70 -4.82
CA SER A 150 9.79 12.07 -6.24
C SER A 150 9.11 13.43 -6.42
N LEU A 151 7.98 13.66 -5.77
CA LEU A 151 7.29 14.95 -5.78
C LEU A 151 8.16 16.06 -5.16
N TYR A 152 8.85 15.79 -4.07
CA TYR A 152 9.79 16.74 -3.44
C TYR A 152 10.89 17.17 -4.40
N PHE A 153 11.53 16.24 -5.11
CA PHE A 153 12.58 16.58 -6.08
C PHE A 153 12.03 17.38 -7.25
N CYS A 154 10.85 17.05 -7.75
CA CYS A 154 10.15 17.81 -8.79
C CYS A 154 9.89 19.27 -8.34
N LEU A 155 9.30 19.46 -7.16
CA LEU A 155 9.03 20.79 -6.61
C LEU A 155 10.32 21.59 -6.36
N LYS A 156 11.36 20.93 -5.87
CA LYS A 156 12.68 21.54 -5.64
C LYS A 156 13.35 21.97 -6.94
N TYR A 157 13.21 21.17 -8.01
CA TYR A 157 13.69 21.53 -9.34
C TYR A 157 12.97 22.77 -9.87
N PHE A 158 11.63 22.79 -9.89
CA PHE A 158 10.87 23.92 -10.39
C PHE A 158 11.07 25.20 -9.54
N LYS A 159 11.25 25.07 -8.23
CA LYS A 159 11.69 26.18 -7.40
C LYS A 159 13.05 26.74 -7.86
N GLY A 160 13.98 25.89 -8.24
CA GLY A 160 15.27 26.28 -8.81
C GLY A 160 15.12 27.04 -10.13
N VAL A 161 14.25 26.55 -11.02
CA VAL A 161 13.89 27.23 -12.28
C VAL A 161 13.30 28.62 -12.02
N GLU A 162 12.39 28.75 -11.06
CA GLU A 162 11.80 30.04 -10.68
C GLU A 162 12.85 31.02 -10.08
N ALA A 163 13.89 30.48 -9.48
CA ALA A 163 15.03 31.24 -8.93
C ALA A 163 16.13 31.52 -9.96
N GLY A 164 15.93 31.25 -11.26
CA GLY A 164 16.87 31.53 -12.34
C GLY A 164 18.07 30.57 -12.44
N LYS A 165 18.02 29.37 -11.84
CA LYS A 165 19.13 28.40 -11.87
C LYS A 165 19.25 27.64 -13.21
N GLY A 166 18.54 28.08 -14.27
CA GLY A 166 18.50 27.41 -15.56
C GLY A 166 17.45 26.31 -15.65
N TYR A 167 17.42 25.62 -16.81
CA TYR A 167 16.38 24.65 -17.13
C TYR A 167 16.84 23.20 -17.05
N LYS A 168 18.16 22.95 -16.91
CA LYS A 168 18.69 21.59 -16.82
C LYS A 168 18.18 20.86 -15.57
N HIS A 169 17.63 19.70 -15.77
CA HIS A 169 17.18 18.83 -14.68
C HIS A 169 18.36 18.04 -14.11
N PRO A 170 18.52 17.92 -12.78
CA PRO A 170 19.58 17.15 -12.17
C PRO A 170 19.45 15.65 -12.43
N LEU A 171 20.50 15.02 -12.97
CA LEU A 171 20.51 13.60 -13.35
C LEU A 171 20.19 12.67 -12.16
N LEU A 172 20.69 13.00 -10.96
CA LEU A 172 20.41 12.21 -9.75
C LEU A 172 18.94 12.15 -9.38
N TYR A 173 18.13 13.20 -9.70
CA TYR A 173 16.70 13.16 -9.46
C TYR A 173 16.02 12.17 -10.41
N SER A 174 16.45 12.13 -11.66
CA SER A 174 15.91 11.18 -12.63
C SER A 174 16.31 9.74 -12.33
N LEU A 175 17.55 9.52 -11.86
CA LEU A 175 17.97 8.21 -11.34
C LEU A 175 17.03 7.76 -10.22
N PHE A 176 16.72 8.65 -9.28
CA PHE A 176 15.78 8.36 -8.19
C PHE A 176 14.37 8.10 -8.70
N TYR A 177 13.85 8.88 -9.67
CA TYR A 177 12.52 8.63 -10.24
C TYR A 177 12.43 7.24 -10.87
N GLY A 178 13.48 6.82 -11.59
CA GLY A 178 13.55 5.47 -12.13
C GLY A 178 13.56 4.41 -11.04
N ALA A 179 14.40 4.57 -10.02
CA ALA A 179 14.47 3.66 -8.88
C ALA A 179 13.13 3.59 -8.11
N ALA A 180 12.50 4.74 -7.87
CA ALA A 180 11.18 4.80 -7.25
C ALA A 180 10.12 4.06 -8.09
N THR A 181 10.14 4.25 -9.41
CA THR A 181 9.22 3.55 -10.31
C THR A 181 9.43 2.04 -10.25
N GLY A 182 10.69 1.55 -10.31
CA GLY A 182 11.00 0.11 -10.21
C GLY A 182 10.57 -0.49 -8.88
N PHE A 183 10.84 0.20 -7.76
CA PHE A 183 10.41 -0.20 -6.43
C PHE A 183 8.88 -0.31 -6.33
N ILE A 184 8.16 0.71 -6.80
CA ILE A 184 6.70 0.76 -6.77
C ILE A 184 6.09 -0.31 -7.69
N CYS A 185 6.61 -0.50 -8.91
CA CYS A 185 6.13 -1.53 -9.83
C CYS A 185 6.29 -2.94 -9.25
N PHE A 186 7.33 -3.17 -8.45
CA PHE A 186 7.56 -4.42 -7.72
C PHE A 186 6.95 -4.43 -6.29
N ILE A 187 6.01 -3.55 -6.02
CA ILE A 187 4.99 -3.66 -4.96
C ILE A 187 3.62 -3.74 -5.61
N ARG A 188 3.24 -2.68 -6.35
CA ARG A 188 1.97 -2.55 -7.07
C ARG A 188 2.04 -1.41 -8.09
N ILE A 189 1.92 -1.73 -9.38
CA ILE A 189 2.15 -0.79 -10.49
C ILE A 189 1.25 0.46 -10.44
N THR A 190 -0.01 0.33 -10.01
CA THR A 190 -0.97 1.44 -9.94
C THR A 190 -0.52 2.56 -8.99
N ASN A 191 0.32 2.24 -8.01
CA ASN A 191 0.84 3.20 -7.04
C ASN A 191 1.87 4.18 -7.66
N ALA A 192 2.34 3.94 -8.90
CA ALA A 192 3.28 4.81 -9.60
C ALA A 192 2.64 6.04 -10.26
N ALA A 193 1.32 6.20 -10.21
CA ALA A 193 0.57 7.25 -10.92
C ALA A 193 1.16 8.66 -10.76
N THR A 194 1.43 9.10 -9.53
CA THR A 194 2.01 10.43 -9.28
C THR A 194 3.45 10.55 -9.78
N VAL A 195 4.27 9.47 -9.72
CA VAL A 195 5.63 9.47 -10.27
C VAL A 195 5.58 9.59 -11.79
N GLY A 196 4.62 8.91 -12.44
CA GLY A 196 4.33 9.06 -13.87
C GLY A 196 4.01 10.51 -14.26
N ALA A 197 3.19 11.21 -13.46
CA ALA A 197 2.90 12.63 -13.66
C ALA A 197 4.15 13.51 -13.51
N VAL A 198 4.99 13.25 -12.53
CA VAL A 198 6.28 13.95 -12.33
C VAL A 198 7.17 13.77 -13.56
N LEU A 199 7.36 12.54 -14.04
CA LEU A 199 8.15 12.25 -15.23
C LEU A 199 7.59 12.96 -16.47
N ALA A 200 6.29 12.85 -16.72
CA ALA A 200 5.64 13.47 -17.88
C ALA A 200 5.88 15.00 -17.90
N VAL A 201 5.70 15.66 -16.76
CA VAL A 201 5.85 17.13 -16.69
C VAL A 201 7.30 17.56 -16.81
N VAL A 202 8.24 16.85 -16.15
CA VAL A 202 9.68 17.17 -16.25
C VAL A 202 10.18 17.01 -17.68
N PHE A 203 9.86 15.89 -18.35
CA PHE A 203 10.28 15.67 -19.73
C PHE A 203 9.64 16.65 -20.71
N LEU A 204 8.33 16.90 -20.59
CA LEU A 204 7.66 17.91 -21.42
C LEU A 204 8.29 19.30 -21.21
N PHE A 205 8.62 19.67 -19.98
CA PHE A 205 9.29 20.94 -19.69
C PHE A 205 10.66 21.03 -20.37
N LEU A 206 11.49 19.99 -20.28
CA LEU A 206 12.81 19.97 -20.92
C LEU A 206 12.71 20.08 -22.44
N LEU A 207 11.77 19.36 -23.07
CA LEU A 207 11.53 19.43 -24.51
C LEU A 207 11.10 20.82 -24.96
N LEU A 208 10.15 21.45 -24.25
CA LEU A 208 9.68 22.80 -24.54
C LEU A 208 10.76 23.88 -24.31
N LYS A 209 11.70 23.63 -23.40
CA LYS A 209 12.88 24.48 -23.17
C LYS A 209 14.06 24.18 -24.10
N LYS A 210 13.87 23.23 -25.05
CA LYS A 210 14.89 22.78 -26.01
C LYS A 210 16.16 22.20 -25.34
N GLU A 211 16.03 21.69 -24.11
CA GLU A 211 17.11 21.02 -23.36
C GLU A 211 17.21 19.54 -23.76
N PHE A 212 17.27 19.26 -25.08
CA PHE A 212 17.18 17.88 -25.64
C PHE A 212 18.28 16.96 -25.11
N LYS A 213 19.55 17.43 -25.07
CA LYS A 213 20.66 16.64 -24.53
C LYS A 213 20.40 16.27 -23.06
N ASN A 214 19.93 17.23 -22.26
CA ASN A 214 19.62 16.98 -20.85
C ASN A 214 18.41 16.03 -20.72
N ALA A 215 17.39 16.13 -21.59
CA ALA A 215 16.26 15.21 -21.61
C ALA A 215 16.71 13.76 -21.87
N VAL A 216 17.56 13.54 -22.90
CA VAL A 216 18.09 12.21 -23.20
C VAL A 216 18.90 11.64 -22.03
N LEU A 217 19.81 12.44 -21.45
CA LEU A 217 20.58 11.97 -20.29
C LEU A 217 19.70 11.64 -19.09
N ASN A 218 18.65 12.44 -18.82
CA ASN A 218 17.70 12.16 -17.76
C ASN A 218 16.88 10.88 -18.05
N LEU A 219 16.51 10.63 -19.32
CA LEU A 219 15.84 9.39 -19.70
C LEU A 219 16.71 8.16 -19.43
N LEU A 220 17.98 8.22 -19.83
CA LEU A 220 18.94 7.16 -19.54
C LEU A 220 19.08 6.91 -18.03
N MET A 221 19.11 7.98 -17.22
CA MET A 221 19.15 7.85 -15.76
C MET A 221 17.88 7.25 -15.17
N VAL A 222 16.68 7.57 -15.71
CA VAL A 222 15.42 6.91 -15.30
C VAL A 222 15.50 5.41 -15.60
N ILE A 223 15.92 5.04 -16.82
CA ILE A 223 16.07 3.62 -17.21
C ILE A 223 17.07 2.92 -16.29
N THR A 224 18.24 3.54 -16.05
CA THR A 224 19.28 2.98 -15.17
C THR A 224 18.74 2.76 -13.76
N GLY A 225 18.05 3.74 -13.16
CA GLY A 225 17.47 3.62 -11.83
C GLY A 225 16.41 2.52 -11.76
N PHE A 226 15.54 2.45 -12.77
CA PHE A 226 14.51 1.39 -12.88
C PHE A 226 15.14 0.00 -12.95
N VAL A 227 16.05 -0.21 -13.91
CA VAL A 227 16.71 -1.50 -14.11
C VAL A 227 17.51 -1.92 -12.87
N ALA A 228 18.29 -1.02 -12.29
CA ALA A 228 19.07 -1.31 -11.08
C ALA A 228 18.19 -1.76 -9.92
N THR A 229 17.02 -1.14 -9.75
CA THR A 229 16.09 -1.51 -8.69
C THR A 229 15.39 -2.83 -8.99
N CYS A 230 14.97 -3.08 -10.22
CA CYS A 230 14.33 -4.35 -10.59
C CYS A 230 15.32 -5.54 -10.59
N ALA A 231 16.60 -5.30 -10.85
CA ALA A 231 17.61 -6.36 -10.98
C ALA A 231 17.75 -7.20 -9.71
N GLY A 232 17.71 -6.60 -8.51
CA GLY A 232 17.88 -7.32 -7.26
C GLY A 232 16.87 -8.47 -7.09
N PRO A 233 15.56 -8.20 -7.07
CA PRO A 233 14.54 -9.25 -7.02
C PRO A 233 14.62 -10.22 -8.18
N CYS A 234 14.83 -9.74 -9.42
CA CYS A 234 14.93 -10.62 -10.58
C CYS A 234 16.09 -11.63 -10.46
N ILE A 235 17.27 -11.19 -10.03
CA ILE A 235 18.44 -12.07 -9.82
C ILE A 235 18.15 -13.07 -8.69
N PHE A 236 17.53 -12.61 -7.58
CA PHE A 236 17.17 -13.51 -6.47
C PHE A 236 16.22 -14.62 -6.93
N PHE A 237 15.10 -14.28 -7.57
CA PHE A 237 14.12 -15.28 -8.01
C PHE A 237 14.65 -16.12 -9.17
N TYR A 238 15.53 -15.59 -10.04
CA TYR A 238 16.23 -16.37 -11.04
C TYR A 238 17.10 -17.46 -10.40
N SER A 239 17.86 -17.12 -9.36
CA SER A 239 18.72 -18.08 -8.63
C SER A 239 17.93 -19.19 -7.91
N LYS A 240 16.63 -18.99 -7.71
CA LYS A 240 15.70 -19.97 -7.12
C LYS A 240 14.85 -20.71 -8.15
N ASN A 241 15.08 -20.50 -9.45
CA ASN A 241 14.26 -20.98 -10.57
C ASN A 241 12.78 -20.56 -10.50
N LEU A 242 12.52 -19.39 -9.88
CA LEU A 242 11.18 -18.83 -9.64
C LEU A 242 10.89 -17.54 -10.43
N LEU A 243 11.84 -17.06 -11.24
CA LEU A 243 11.64 -15.79 -11.97
C LEU A 243 10.42 -15.82 -12.90
N PRO A 244 10.19 -16.88 -13.72
CA PRO A 244 9.01 -16.94 -14.57
C PRO A 244 7.71 -16.91 -13.76
N GLU A 245 7.65 -17.63 -12.65
CA GLU A 245 6.48 -17.71 -11.76
C GLU A 245 6.21 -16.36 -11.08
N MET A 246 7.25 -15.70 -10.58
CA MET A 246 7.14 -14.34 -10.02
C MET A 246 6.59 -13.36 -11.05
N LEU A 247 7.11 -13.34 -12.28
CA LEU A 247 6.64 -12.45 -13.33
C LEU A 247 5.19 -12.77 -13.75
N LYS A 248 4.83 -14.07 -13.84
CA LYS A 248 3.46 -14.52 -14.14
C LYS A 248 2.49 -14.03 -13.09
N GLN A 249 2.77 -14.24 -11.80
CA GLN A 249 1.87 -13.85 -10.72
C GLN A 249 1.77 -12.32 -10.60
N VAL A 250 2.89 -11.59 -10.59
CA VAL A 250 2.89 -10.13 -10.38
C VAL A 250 2.27 -9.38 -11.55
N PHE A 251 2.57 -9.75 -12.79
CA PHE A 251 2.15 -8.97 -13.95
C PHE A 251 1.01 -9.62 -14.73
N VAL A 252 1.13 -10.90 -15.09
CA VAL A 252 0.12 -11.55 -15.94
C VAL A 252 -1.17 -11.79 -15.15
N PHE A 253 -1.06 -12.40 -13.98
CA PHE A 253 -2.24 -12.63 -13.14
C PHE A 253 -2.89 -11.31 -12.64
N GLY A 254 -2.08 -10.29 -12.35
CA GLY A 254 -2.60 -8.96 -12.01
C GLY A 254 -3.48 -8.34 -13.12
N ILE A 255 -3.16 -8.60 -14.40
CA ILE A 255 -3.99 -8.20 -15.56
C ILE A 255 -5.26 -9.04 -15.62
N THR A 256 -5.15 -10.37 -15.48
CA THR A 256 -6.30 -11.30 -15.49
C THR A 256 -7.30 -10.94 -14.39
N TYR A 257 -6.84 -10.76 -13.16
CA TYR A 257 -7.65 -10.31 -12.02
C TYR A 257 -8.33 -8.96 -12.30
N SER A 258 -7.60 -8.04 -12.92
CA SER A 258 -8.15 -6.74 -13.30
C SER A 258 -9.18 -6.85 -14.44
N SER A 259 -9.15 -7.85 -15.30
CA SER A 259 -10.06 -8.02 -16.46
C SER A 259 -11.45 -8.59 -16.12
N GLU A 260 -11.68 -9.00 -14.87
CA GLU A 260 -12.98 -9.55 -14.40
C GLU A 260 -14.17 -8.61 -14.68
N PHE A 261 -13.94 -7.30 -14.59
CA PHE A 261 -14.98 -6.30 -14.85
C PHE A 261 -14.66 -5.47 -16.08
N THR A 262 -15.69 -5.13 -16.85
CA THR A 262 -15.56 -4.17 -17.95
C THR A 262 -15.15 -2.79 -17.42
N PHE A 263 -14.56 -1.95 -18.29
CA PHE A 263 -14.19 -0.57 -17.93
C PHE A 263 -15.36 0.22 -17.33
N MET A 264 -16.56 0.09 -17.92
CA MET A 264 -17.76 0.80 -17.43
C MET A 264 -18.18 0.32 -16.03
N GLN A 265 -18.15 -1.00 -15.78
CA GLN A 265 -18.45 -1.55 -14.45
C GLN A 265 -17.43 -1.07 -13.39
N LYS A 266 -16.14 -1.07 -13.73
CA LYS A 266 -15.09 -0.54 -12.84
C LYS A 266 -15.30 0.94 -12.54
N PHE A 267 -15.60 1.73 -13.57
CA PHE A 267 -15.87 3.16 -13.42
C PHE A 267 -17.07 3.41 -12.52
N GLN A 268 -18.19 2.72 -12.74
CA GLN A 268 -19.40 2.82 -11.91
C GLN A 268 -19.12 2.42 -10.44
N ARG A 269 -18.42 1.31 -10.20
CA ARG A 269 -18.03 0.86 -8.84
C ARG A 269 -17.15 1.89 -8.15
N SER A 270 -16.14 2.39 -8.85
CA SER A 270 -15.22 3.41 -8.32
C SER A 270 -15.96 4.72 -8.03
N PHE A 271 -16.85 5.15 -8.91
CA PHE A 271 -17.64 6.35 -8.69
C PHE A 271 -18.62 6.20 -7.52
N SER A 272 -19.27 5.04 -7.39
CA SER A 272 -20.15 4.71 -6.27
C SER A 272 -19.41 4.68 -4.93
N LEU A 273 -18.23 4.04 -4.90
CA LEU A 273 -17.46 3.89 -3.66
C LEU A 273 -16.77 5.19 -3.25
N TYR A 274 -16.13 5.85 -4.20
CA TYR A 274 -15.31 7.03 -3.90
C TYR A 274 -16.12 8.32 -3.85
N GLY A 275 -17.17 8.44 -4.67
CA GLY A 275 -18.10 9.55 -4.63
C GLY A 275 -17.43 10.92 -4.54
N LEU A 276 -17.74 11.65 -3.48
CA LEU A 276 -17.17 12.97 -3.20
C LEU A 276 -15.64 13.00 -3.03
N TYR A 277 -14.99 11.86 -2.72
CA TYR A 277 -13.52 11.83 -2.63
C TYR A 277 -12.84 12.15 -3.96
N LEU A 278 -13.48 11.87 -5.09
CA LEU A 278 -12.94 12.24 -6.40
C LEU A 278 -12.76 13.75 -6.55
N THR A 279 -13.50 14.56 -5.77
CA THR A 279 -13.31 16.02 -5.75
C THR A 279 -11.94 16.44 -5.24
N ILE A 280 -11.26 15.60 -4.44
CA ILE A 280 -9.87 15.82 -4.00
C ILE A 280 -8.93 15.96 -5.18
N LEU A 281 -9.19 15.24 -6.28
CA LEU A 281 -8.38 15.33 -7.50
C LEU A 281 -8.43 16.72 -8.13
N LEU A 282 -9.48 17.47 -7.92
CA LEU A 282 -9.61 18.85 -8.43
C LEU A 282 -8.89 19.88 -7.53
N LEU A 283 -8.63 19.56 -6.27
CA LEU A 283 -8.13 20.51 -5.29
C LEU A 283 -6.83 21.23 -5.72
N PRO A 284 -5.72 20.57 -6.07
CA PRO A 284 -4.51 21.29 -6.51
C PRO A 284 -4.69 21.99 -7.85
N VAL A 285 -5.57 21.48 -8.74
CA VAL A 285 -5.88 22.13 -10.03
C VAL A 285 -6.56 23.49 -9.78
N VAL A 286 -7.60 23.50 -8.94
CA VAL A 286 -8.33 24.71 -8.55
C VAL A 286 -7.40 25.70 -7.87
N ILE A 287 -6.57 25.25 -6.93
CA ILE A 287 -5.58 26.08 -6.23
C ILE A 287 -4.56 26.69 -7.20
N CYS A 288 -4.07 25.92 -8.19
CA CYS A 288 -3.19 26.42 -9.25
C CYS A 288 -3.85 27.51 -10.10
N ILE A 289 -5.15 27.39 -10.36
CA ILE A 289 -5.92 28.40 -11.12
C ILE A 289 -6.10 29.67 -10.28
N ILE A 290 -6.54 29.53 -9.03
CA ILE A 290 -6.77 30.65 -8.10
C ILE A 290 -5.51 31.50 -7.94
N TYR A 291 -4.37 30.86 -7.72
CA TYR A 291 -3.08 31.54 -7.51
C TYR A 291 -2.34 31.87 -8.81
N ARG A 292 -2.90 31.53 -9.97
CA ARG A 292 -2.30 31.75 -11.29
C ARG A 292 -0.89 31.14 -11.38
N GLU A 293 -0.74 29.91 -10.89
CA GLU A 293 0.53 29.19 -10.92
C GLU A 293 1.07 29.02 -12.36
N LYS A 294 2.36 28.78 -12.47
CA LYS A 294 3.03 28.51 -13.75
C LYS A 294 2.44 27.27 -14.42
N TRP A 295 2.46 27.23 -15.76
CA TRP A 295 1.84 26.18 -16.56
C TRP A 295 2.29 24.76 -16.16
N TYR A 296 3.56 24.57 -15.84
CA TYR A 296 4.09 23.26 -15.43
C TYR A 296 3.49 22.78 -14.09
N MET A 297 3.19 23.66 -13.15
CA MET A 297 2.49 23.30 -11.90
C MET A 297 1.03 22.92 -12.16
N LYS A 298 0.37 23.60 -13.09
CA LYS A 298 -0.98 23.24 -13.54
C LYS A 298 -0.99 21.88 -14.20
N LEU A 299 -0.04 21.60 -15.11
CA LEU A 299 0.07 20.30 -15.77
C LEU A 299 0.42 19.19 -14.79
N LEU A 300 1.30 19.42 -13.80
CA LEU A 300 1.60 18.44 -12.75
C LEU A 300 0.32 18.08 -11.98
N SER A 301 -0.50 19.06 -11.63
CA SER A 301 -1.77 18.83 -10.93
C SER A 301 -2.77 18.07 -11.82
N ILE A 302 -2.89 18.43 -13.10
CA ILE A 302 -3.80 17.78 -14.05
C ILE A 302 -3.35 16.34 -14.34
N PHE A 303 -2.08 16.11 -14.68
CA PHE A 303 -1.58 14.78 -15.00
C PHE A 303 -1.63 13.86 -13.78
N SER A 304 -1.30 14.38 -12.59
CA SER A 304 -1.46 13.63 -11.36
C SER A 304 -2.92 13.24 -11.11
N ALA A 305 -3.88 14.17 -11.31
CA ALA A 305 -5.30 13.88 -11.16
C ALA A 305 -5.78 12.81 -12.16
N LEU A 306 -5.40 12.93 -13.44
CA LEU A 306 -5.80 11.97 -14.47
C LEU A 306 -5.22 10.59 -14.24
N LEU A 307 -3.91 10.48 -13.95
CA LEU A 307 -3.26 9.20 -13.71
C LEU A 307 -3.75 8.55 -12.40
N LEU A 308 -4.04 9.33 -11.36
CA LEU A 308 -4.67 8.82 -10.14
C LEU A 308 -6.08 8.31 -10.40
N LEU A 309 -6.89 9.04 -11.19
CA LEU A 309 -8.22 8.58 -11.57
C LEU A 309 -8.14 7.25 -12.32
N VAL A 310 -7.24 7.11 -13.29
CA VAL A 310 -7.00 5.84 -13.98
C VAL A 310 -6.57 4.75 -13.00
N ALA A 311 -5.60 5.04 -12.10
CA ALA A 311 -5.09 4.07 -11.16
C ALA A 311 -6.16 3.50 -10.22
N VAL A 312 -7.06 4.35 -9.70
CA VAL A 312 -8.13 3.90 -8.80
C VAL A 312 -9.30 3.24 -9.54
N THR A 313 -9.52 3.58 -10.83
CA THR A 313 -10.59 2.98 -11.64
C THR A 313 -10.18 1.65 -12.28
N MET A 314 -8.89 1.41 -12.50
CA MET A 314 -8.41 0.15 -13.08
C MET A 314 -8.44 -1.02 -12.09
N GLY A 315 -8.52 -0.78 -10.80
CA GLY A 315 -8.62 -1.80 -9.75
C GLY A 315 -10.07 -2.18 -9.43
N ASN A 316 -10.24 -3.09 -8.46
CA ASN A 316 -11.56 -3.58 -8.01
C ASN A 316 -12.21 -2.66 -6.95
N ALA A 317 -11.92 -1.36 -6.95
CA ALA A 317 -12.53 -0.33 -6.11
C ALA A 317 -12.53 -0.67 -4.61
N PHE A 318 -11.36 -0.62 -3.97
CA PHE A 318 -11.21 -0.73 -2.52
C PHE A 318 -10.97 0.64 -1.87
N ALA A 319 -11.45 0.84 -0.63
CA ALA A 319 -11.35 2.14 0.03
C ALA A 319 -9.89 2.58 0.28
N HIS A 320 -8.97 1.66 0.52
CA HIS A 320 -7.55 1.97 0.71
C HIS A 320 -6.85 2.58 -0.52
N TYR A 321 -7.41 2.43 -1.74
CA TYR A 321 -6.85 3.09 -2.92
C TYR A 321 -6.89 4.61 -2.82
N LEU A 322 -7.76 5.17 -1.96
CA LEU A 322 -7.78 6.60 -1.67
C LEU A 322 -6.51 7.10 -0.95
N MET A 323 -5.69 6.20 -0.41
CA MET A 323 -4.34 6.54 0.08
C MET A 323 -3.44 7.10 -1.04
N LEU A 324 -3.67 6.71 -2.29
CA LEU A 324 -2.97 7.25 -3.46
C LEU A 324 -3.22 8.76 -3.67
N PHE A 325 -4.28 9.32 -3.06
CA PHE A 325 -4.56 10.76 -3.16
C PHE A 325 -3.71 11.60 -2.21
N ILE A 326 -3.02 11.00 -1.26
CA ILE A 326 -2.17 11.72 -0.30
C ILE A 326 -1.14 12.65 -0.98
N PRO A 327 -0.33 12.21 -1.97
CA PRO A 327 0.61 13.10 -2.66
C PRO A 327 -0.08 14.28 -3.35
N HIS A 328 -1.31 14.07 -3.84
CA HIS A 328 -2.11 15.09 -4.50
C HIS A 328 -2.62 16.15 -3.51
N VAL A 329 -3.07 15.73 -2.34
CA VAL A 329 -3.42 16.62 -1.22
C VAL A 329 -2.19 17.40 -0.74
N VAL A 330 -1.02 16.74 -0.61
CA VAL A 330 0.25 17.40 -0.27
C VAL A 330 0.59 18.48 -1.30
N LEU A 331 0.44 18.18 -2.59
CA LEU A 331 0.68 19.15 -3.67
C LEU A 331 -0.22 20.39 -3.49
N ALA A 332 -1.52 20.19 -3.22
CA ALA A 332 -2.47 21.27 -2.98
C ALA A 332 -2.04 22.17 -1.80
N VAL A 333 -1.72 21.57 -0.67
CA VAL A 333 -1.31 22.29 0.54
C VAL A 333 0.00 23.04 0.33
N VAL A 334 1.00 22.42 -0.31
CA VAL A 334 2.29 23.06 -0.57
C VAL A 334 2.16 24.25 -1.52
N ILE A 335 1.30 24.18 -2.54
CA ILE A 335 1.00 25.31 -3.42
C ILE A 335 0.30 26.44 -2.63
N ALA A 336 -0.63 26.11 -1.74
CA ALA A 336 -1.27 27.08 -0.88
C ALA A 336 -0.25 27.78 0.06
N ILE A 337 0.64 27.02 0.69
CA ILE A 337 1.73 27.56 1.53
C ILE A 337 2.66 28.47 0.71
N LYS A 338 3.06 28.05 -0.50
CA LYS A 338 3.90 28.86 -1.42
C LYS A 338 3.30 30.25 -1.66
N ASN A 339 2.01 30.35 -1.75
CA ASN A 339 1.30 31.57 -2.12
C ASN A 339 0.76 32.36 -0.92
N GLY A 340 0.59 31.76 0.24
CA GLY A 340 0.09 32.39 1.46
C GLY A 340 1.01 33.49 2.00
N GLY A 341 2.30 33.47 1.69
CA GLY A 341 3.28 34.50 2.09
C GLY A 341 3.39 35.71 1.14
N ARG A 342 2.69 35.71 0.00
CA ARG A 342 2.61 36.87 -0.90
C ARG A 342 1.46 37.76 -0.44
N ALA A 343 1.70 39.08 -0.39
CA ALA A 343 0.75 40.09 0.11
C ALA A 343 -0.71 39.77 -0.23
N PHE A 344 -1.48 39.62 0.80
CA PHE A 344 -2.82 39.05 0.82
C PHE A 344 -3.79 39.75 -0.11
N LYS A 345 -4.22 39.10 -1.16
CA LYS A 345 -5.55 39.35 -1.71
C LYS A 345 -6.53 38.50 -0.88
N VAL A 346 -7.04 39.06 0.20
CA VAL A 346 -7.93 38.43 1.21
C VAL A 346 -8.95 37.47 0.58
N ARG A 347 -9.57 37.86 -0.53
CA ARG A 347 -10.58 37.07 -1.26
C ARG A 347 -10.08 35.70 -1.75
N LYS A 348 -8.80 35.58 -2.20
CA LYS A 348 -8.25 34.31 -2.73
C LYS A 348 -7.96 33.32 -1.62
N ASN A 349 -7.51 33.80 -0.47
CA ASN A 349 -7.23 32.96 0.67
C ASN A 349 -8.50 32.48 1.34
N ILE A 350 -9.57 33.30 1.36
CA ILE A 350 -10.91 32.88 1.81
C ILE A 350 -11.40 31.70 0.97
N ILE A 351 -11.31 31.76 -0.37
CA ILE A 351 -11.72 30.64 -1.24
C ILE A 351 -10.90 29.38 -0.95
N CYS A 352 -9.57 29.52 -0.80
CA CYS A 352 -8.70 28.40 -0.45
C CYS A 352 -9.06 27.83 0.94
N MET A 353 -9.32 28.67 1.92
CA MET A 353 -9.78 28.26 3.25
C MET A 353 -11.12 27.53 3.19
N ILE A 354 -12.08 28.02 2.37
CA ILE A 354 -13.36 27.33 2.18
C ILE A 354 -13.15 25.94 1.56
N CYS A 355 -12.29 25.79 0.55
CA CYS A 355 -11.97 24.50 -0.06
C CYS A 355 -11.39 23.53 0.98
N PHE A 356 -10.47 24.00 1.83
CA PHE A 356 -9.92 23.16 2.89
C PHE A 356 -10.94 22.91 4.02
N ALA A 357 -11.77 23.88 4.37
CA ALA A 357 -12.82 23.69 5.38
C ALA A 357 -13.83 22.61 4.93
N LEU A 358 -14.28 22.66 3.67
CA LEU A 358 -15.15 21.63 3.09
C LEU A 358 -14.47 20.26 3.11
N PHE A 359 -13.18 20.21 2.72
CA PHE A 359 -12.40 18.98 2.81
C PHE A 359 -12.37 18.42 4.23
N PHE A 360 -12.07 19.25 5.24
CA PHE A 360 -12.03 18.82 6.63
C PHE A 360 -13.40 18.40 7.16
N THR A 361 -14.48 19.12 6.80
CA THR A 361 -15.84 18.77 7.24
C THR A 361 -16.23 17.37 6.78
N ILE A 362 -15.89 16.99 5.53
CA ILE A 362 -16.16 15.65 5.01
C ILE A 362 -15.37 14.56 5.77
N HIS A 363 -14.16 14.88 6.23
CA HIS A 363 -13.26 13.90 6.83
C HIS A 363 -13.38 13.80 8.35
N ILE A 364 -13.69 14.90 9.05
CA ILE A 364 -13.62 14.95 10.52
C ILE A 364 -14.58 13.96 11.19
N GLU A 365 -15.80 13.83 10.69
CA GLU A 365 -16.79 12.89 11.21
C GLU A 365 -16.31 11.43 11.02
N ARG A 366 -15.71 11.13 9.88
CA ARG A 366 -15.18 9.80 9.58
C ARG A 366 -13.96 9.47 10.42
N VAL A 367 -13.07 10.44 10.65
CA VAL A 367 -11.94 10.30 11.59
C VAL A 367 -12.46 10.01 13.00
N ALA A 368 -13.44 10.78 13.48
CA ALA A 368 -14.03 10.59 14.79
C ALA A 368 -14.65 9.18 14.94
N ARG A 369 -15.41 8.72 13.94
CA ARG A 369 -15.97 7.36 13.93
C ARG A 369 -14.87 6.27 13.95
N LYS A 370 -13.76 6.48 13.26
CA LYS A 370 -12.62 5.54 13.30
C LYS A 370 -11.95 5.50 14.65
N VAL A 371 -11.75 6.64 15.31
CA VAL A 371 -11.18 6.70 16.67
C VAL A 371 -12.07 5.96 17.67
N THR A 372 -13.39 6.18 17.61
CA THR A 372 -14.35 5.47 18.49
C THR A 372 -14.42 3.97 18.20
N SER A 373 -14.25 3.55 16.94
CA SER A 373 -14.23 2.12 16.57
C SER A 373 -13.05 1.35 17.17
N VAL A 374 -11.93 2.01 17.45
CA VAL A 374 -10.77 1.35 18.10
C VAL A 374 -11.13 0.82 19.50
N GLN A 375 -12.01 1.52 20.21
CA GLN A 375 -12.44 1.10 21.55
C GLN A 375 -13.37 -0.13 21.50
N THR A 376 -14.14 -0.31 20.41
CA THR A 376 -15.10 -1.43 20.26
C THR A 376 -14.44 -2.71 19.78
N VAL A 377 -13.30 -2.64 19.10
CA VAL A 377 -12.58 -3.83 18.57
C VAL A 377 -12.05 -4.76 19.69
N ASN A 378 -11.84 -4.25 20.90
CA ASN A 378 -11.40 -5.06 22.04
C ASN A 378 -12.52 -5.90 22.67
N SER A 379 -13.79 -5.72 22.29
CA SER A 379 -14.94 -6.35 22.91
C SER A 379 -15.52 -7.57 22.17
N ASN A 380 -15.14 -7.80 20.90
CA ASN A 380 -15.68 -8.90 20.08
C ASN A 380 -14.67 -10.05 19.89
N SER A 381 -14.49 -10.85 20.94
CA SER A 381 -13.53 -11.99 20.95
C SER A 381 -14.12 -13.35 20.52
N ASN A 382 -15.42 -13.45 20.22
CA ASN A 382 -16.08 -14.76 20.03
C ASN A 382 -15.57 -15.54 18.79
N GLY A 383 -15.15 -14.88 17.69
CA GLY A 383 -14.57 -15.58 16.53
C GLY A 383 -13.19 -16.17 16.77
N SER A 384 -12.47 -15.65 17.78
CA SER A 384 -11.12 -16.13 18.16
C SER A 384 -11.16 -17.42 18.96
N SER A 385 -12.27 -17.74 19.67
CA SER A 385 -12.34 -18.94 20.49
C SER A 385 -12.44 -20.22 19.64
N TYR A 386 -13.31 -20.26 18.64
CA TYR A 386 -13.46 -21.41 17.73
C TYR A 386 -12.20 -21.69 16.92
N THR A 387 -11.49 -20.64 16.49
CA THR A 387 -10.22 -20.75 15.75
C THR A 387 -9.11 -21.35 16.64
N GLN A 388 -8.97 -20.89 17.88
CA GLN A 388 -7.98 -21.41 18.82
C GLN A 388 -8.35 -22.82 19.29
N ASP A 389 -9.63 -23.10 19.47
CA ASP A 389 -10.15 -24.41 19.84
C ASP A 389 -9.75 -25.47 18.82
N ILE A 390 -10.08 -25.27 17.52
CA ILE A 390 -9.65 -26.18 16.43
C ILE A 390 -8.13 -26.33 16.41
N ALA A 391 -7.38 -25.22 16.47
CA ALA A 391 -5.93 -25.27 16.41
C ALA A 391 -5.29 -26.00 17.60
N SER A 392 -5.96 -26.06 18.76
CA SER A 392 -5.48 -26.76 19.94
C SER A 392 -5.43 -28.28 19.77
N HIS A 393 -6.24 -28.84 18.84
CA HIS A 393 -6.25 -30.26 18.51
C HIS A 393 -5.13 -30.65 17.53
N ILE A 394 -4.40 -29.67 16.94
CA ILE A 394 -3.25 -29.93 16.09
C ILE A 394 -1.98 -29.90 16.94
N PRO A 395 -1.18 -31.00 17.01
CA PRO A 395 0.08 -31.05 17.75
C PRO A 395 1.04 -29.92 17.31
N GLU A 396 1.76 -29.33 18.26
CA GLU A 396 2.63 -28.16 17.97
C GLU A 396 3.70 -28.46 16.91
N ASN A 397 4.26 -29.66 16.91
CA ASN A 397 5.24 -30.12 15.91
C ASN A 397 4.66 -30.32 14.51
N GLU A 398 3.31 -30.37 14.36
CA GLU A 398 2.60 -30.60 13.10
C GLU A 398 1.93 -29.31 12.57
N ARG A 399 1.96 -28.21 13.33
CA ARG A 399 1.44 -26.90 12.92
C ARG A 399 2.20 -26.22 11.79
N GLY A 400 3.32 -26.80 11.38
CA GLY A 400 4.14 -26.29 10.27
C GLY A 400 3.53 -26.46 8.89
N SER A 401 2.51 -27.33 8.74
CA SER A 401 1.89 -27.66 7.46
C SER A 401 0.43 -28.05 7.67
N VAL A 402 -0.50 -27.13 7.39
CA VAL A 402 -1.94 -27.31 7.53
C VAL A 402 -2.63 -26.82 6.27
N TYR A 403 -3.57 -27.61 5.71
CA TYR A 403 -4.46 -27.13 4.68
C TYR A 403 -5.69 -26.47 5.29
N CYS A 404 -6.07 -25.29 4.74
CA CYS A 404 -7.34 -24.66 5.05
C CYS A 404 -8.09 -24.41 3.74
N PHE A 405 -9.31 -24.90 3.60
CA PHE A 405 -10.12 -24.77 2.39
C PHE A 405 -11.50 -24.20 2.69
N GLY A 406 -11.99 -23.31 1.82
CA GLY A 406 -13.29 -22.68 1.93
C GLY A 406 -13.25 -21.21 1.45
N ASP A 407 -14.42 -20.57 1.47
CA ASP A 407 -14.59 -19.18 1.04
C ASP A 407 -14.28 -18.18 2.20
N GLU A 408 -13.20 -18.44 2.93
CA GLU A 408 -12.71 -17.61 4.03
C GLU A 408 -11.35 -16.98 3.72
N PHE A 409 -10.94 -16.02 4.56
CA PHE A 409 -9.59 -15.45 4.52
C PHE A 409 -8.69 -16.20 5.51
N TRP A 410 -8.13 -17.28 5.05
CA TRP A 410 -7.37 -18.22 5.87
C TRP A 410 -6.05 -17.65 6.38
N SER A 411 -5.49 -16.62 5.73
CA SER A 411 -4.33 -15.90 6.24
C SER A 411 -4.52 -15.37 7.67
N LYS A 412 -5.76 -14.97 8.04
CA LYS A 412 -6.09 -14.58 9.42
C LYS A 412 -6.08 -15.77 10.37
N TRP A 413 -6.57 -16.92 9.91
CA TRP A 413 -6.57 -18.13 10.67
C TRP A 413 -5.14 -18.57 10.98
N TYR A 414 -4.29 -18.71 9.95
CA TYR A 414 -2.88 -19.06 10.08
C TYR A 414 -2.11 -18.12 11.02
N THR A 415 -2.25 -16.80 10.82
CA THR A 415 -1.56 -15.82 11.67
C THR A 415 -2.05 -15.82 13.11
N SER A 416 -3.32 -16.12 13.38
CA SER A 416 -3.87 -16.16 14.74
C SER A 416 -3.54 -17.44 15.48
N THR A 417 -3.38 -18.56 14.80
CA THR A 417 -3.09 -19.88 15.37
C THR A 417 -1.59 -20.19 15.43
N GLY A 418 -0.77 -19.44 14.69
CA GLY A 418 0.67 -19.69 14.56
C GLY A 418 1.00 -20.87 13.64
N THR A 419 0.02 -21.41 12.90
CA THR A 419 0.20 -22.45 11.89
C THR A 419 0.74 -21.90 10.58
N MET A 420 1.21 -22.77 9.68
CA MET A 420 1.68 -22.41 8.35
C MET A 420 0.89 -23.15 7.28
N PRO A 421 0.63 -22.51 6.13
CA PRO A 421 -0.10 -23.14 5.03
C PRO A 421 0.72 -24.25 4.39
N ALA A 422 0.06 -25.36 4.06
CA ALA A 422 0.62 -26.44 3.26
C ALA A 422 0.46 -26.19 1.76
N ASN A 423 -0.49 -25.35 1.34
CA ASN A 423 -0.68 -24.98 -0.05
C ASN A 423 -0.45 -23.47 -0.28
N ARG A 424 -0.14 -23.10 -1.51
CA ARG A 424 0.11 -21.70 -1.90
C ARG A 424 -1.15 -20.84 -2.03
N TYR A 425 -2.32 -21.45 -2.20
CA TYR A 425 -3.60 -20.75 -2.39
C TYR A 425 -4.32 -20.64 -1.05
N MET A 426 -4.01 -19.62 -0.26
CA MET A 426 -4.55 -19.48 1.09
C MET A 426 -5.86 -18.70 1.15
N ASP A 427 -5.96 -17.61 0.40
CA ASP A 427 -7.10 -16.71 0.41
C ASP A 427 -7.73 -16.67 -0.98
N TRP A 428 -9.01 -16.32 -1.08
CA TRP A 428 -9.70 -16.15 -2.35
C TRP A 428 -9.75 -17.42 -3.22
N GLN A 429 -9.69 -18.60 -2.65
CA GLN A 429 -9.56 -19.87 -3.37
C GLN A 429 -10.67 -20.05 -4.41
N VAL A 430 -11.95 -19.89 -4.02
CA VAL A 430 -13.10 -20.00 -4.93
C VAL A 430 -13.02 -18.96 -6.06
N HIS A 431 -12.55 -17.76 -5.75
CA HIS A 431 -12.36 -16.70 -6.75
C HIS A 431 -11.21 -17.04 -7.73
N TYR A 432 -10.09 -17.57 -7.24
CA TYR A 432 -8.97 -17.98 -8.08
C TYR A 432 -9.35 -19.14 -9.02
N ILE A 433 -10.13 -20.13 -8.53
CA ILE A 433 -10.64 -21.23 -9.37
C ILE A 433 -11.53 -20.70 -10.51
N LYS A 434 -12.37 -19.68 -10.26
CA LYS A 434 -13.16 -19.04 -11.32
C LYS A 434 -12.31 -18.36 -12.40
N LEU A 435 -11.15 -17.78 -12.01
CA LEU A 435 -10.24 -17.10 -12.94
C LEU A 435 -9.29 -18.08 -13.65
N MET A 436 -8.92 -19.16 -12.99
CA MET A 436 -7.94 -20.17 -13.43
C MET A 436 -8.43 -21.55 -12.94
N PRO A 437 -9.29 -22.24 -13.74
CA PRO A 437 -9.88 -23.53 -13.33
C PRO A 437 -8.85 -24.61 -13.03
N GLU A 438 -7.65 -24.53 -13.62
CA GLU A 438 -6.54 -25.48 -13.37
C GLU A 438 -6.08 -25.52 -11.91
N ILE A 439 -6.35 -24.49 -11.12
CA ILE A 439 -6.02 -24.43 -9.69
C ILE A 439 -6.77 -25.53 -8.90
N GLU A 440 -7.99 -25.86 -9.29
CA GLU A 440 -8.76 -26.92 -8.65
C GLU A 440 -8.07 -28.27 -8.78
N ASP A 441 -7.56 -28.60 -9.99
CA ASP A 441 -6.83 -29.83 -10.25
C ASP A 441 -5.49 -29.88 -9.51
N GLU A 442 -4.81 -28.75 -9.42
CA GLU A 442 -3.57 -28.61 -8.66
C GLU A 442 -3.80 -28.85 -7.15
N ILE A 443 -4.83 -28.25 -6.58
CA ILE A 443 -5.16 -28.43 -5.16
C ILE A 443 -5.55 -29.89 -4.88
N ALA A 444 -6.43 -30.49 -5.70
CA ALA A 444 -6.83 -31.88 -5.53
C ALA A 444 -5.62 -32.83 -5.56
N SER A 445 -4.75 -32.66 -6.55
CA SER A 445 -3.50 -33.44 -6.67
C SER A 445 -2.55 -33.25 -5.49
N GLN A 446 -2.44 -32.03 -4.95
CA GLN A 446 -1.62 -31.76 -3.76
C GLN A 446 -2.16 -32.52 -2.53
N ILE A 447 -3.47 -32.48 -2.30
CA ILE A 447 -4.10 -33.21 -1.16
C ILE A 447 -3.81 -34.71 -1.25
N GLU A 448 -3.87 -35.28 -2.46
CA GLU A 448 -3.60 -36.72 -2.67
C GLU A 448 -2.13 -37.07 -2.42
N ASN A 449 -1.19 -36.25 -2.86
CA ASN A 449 0.22 -36.61 -3.03
C ASN A 449 1.16 -36.05 -1.92
N ASP A 450 0.89 -34.85 -1.38
CA ASP A 450 1.86 -34.14 -0.51
C ASP A 450 1.91 -34.62 0.95
N GLY A 451 1.00 -35.49 1.37
CA GLY A 451 1.02 -36.09 2.71
C GLY A 451 0.76 -35.08 3.85
N CYS A 452 0.10 -33.96 3.59
CA CYS A 452 -0.33 -33.07 4.66
C CYS A 452 -1.26 -33.80 5.64
N LEU A 453 -0.98 -33.70 6.92
CA LEU A 453 -1.72 -34.45 7.94
C LEU A 453 -3.06 -33.82 8.31
N TRP A 454 -3.17 -32.49 8.19
CA TRP A 454 -4.29 -31.74 8.75
C TRP A 454 -4.99 -30.87 7.73
N ILE A 455 -6.33 -30.98 7.69
CA ILE A 455 -7.19 -30.12 6.87
C ILE A 455 -8.23 -29.46 7.76
N VAL A 456 -8.45 -28.16 7.57
CA VAL A 456 -9.51 -27.37 8.21
C VAL A 456 -10.45 -26.83 7.17
N VAL A 457 -11.78 -27.04 7.35
CA VAL A 457 -12.83 -26.49 6.50
C VAL A 457 -13.93 -25.83 7.36
N PRO A 458 -14.75 -24.92 6.81
CA PRO A 458 -15.92 -24.38 7.51
C PRO A 458 -16.97 -25.47 7.81
N ALA A 459 -17.60 -25.39 8.98
CA ALA A 459 -18.61 -26.39 9.39
C ALA A 459 -19.89 -26.34 8.57
N GLU A 460 -20.26 -25.17 8.04
CA GLU A 460 -21.51 -24.96 7.27
C GLU A 460 -21.35 -25.19 5.78
N GLY A 461 -20.19 -25.55 5.29
CA GLY A 461 -19.94 -25.49 3.87
C GLY A 461 -19.11 -26.62 3.31
N LYS A 462 -19.14 -26.66 2.00
CA LYS A 462 -18.18 -27.35 1.15
C LYS A 462 -16.83 -26.67 1.30
N SER A 463 -15.75 -27.41 1.07
CA SER A 463 -14.42 -26.82 1.08
C SER A 463 -14.29 -25.69 0.04
N ILE A 464 -13.99 -26.02 -1.18
CA ILE A 464 -13.93 -25.07 -2.32
C ILE A 464 -14.65 -25.59 -3.54
N SER A 465 -14.83 -26.92 -3.67
CA SER A 465 -15.52 -27.57 -4.77
C SER A 465 -15.87 -29.02 -4.42
N ASP A 466 -16.83 -29.59 -5.13
CA ASP A 466 -17.23 -31.01 -4.99
C ASP A 466 -16.06 -31.99 -5.25
N LYS A 467 -15.14 -31.62 -6.15
CA LYS A 467 -13.95 -32.40 -6.45
C LYS A 467 -12.98 -32.46 -5.26
N VAL A 468 -12.70 -31.33 -4.66
CA VAL A 468 -11.81 -31.24 -3.50
C VAL A 468 -12.44 -31.91 -2.29
N ASP A 469 -13.76 -31.75 -2.07
CA ASP A 469 -14.50 -32.45 -1.03
C ASP A 469 -14.39 -33.99 -1.19
N ALA A 470 -14.55 -34.51 -2.40
CA ALA A 470 -14.40 -35.95 -2.66
C ALA A 470 -13.01 -36.49 -2.29
N VAL A 471 -11.95 -35.73 -2.62
CA VAL A 471 -10.57 -36.09 -2.27
C VAL A 471 -10.33 -36.03 -0.76
N ILE A 472 -10.86 -35.04 -0.07
CA ILE A 472 -10.76 -34.93 1.38
C ILE A 472 -11.43 -36.15 2.04
N ILE A 473 -12.68 -36.43 1.69
CA ILE A 473 -13.46 -37.53 2.28
C ILE A 473 -12.81 -38.90 2.01
N SER A 474 -12.10 -39.07 0.89
CA SER A 474 -11.46 -40.32 0.53
C SER A 474 -10.15 -40.57 1.28
N ASN A 475 -9.47 -39.53 1.80
CA ASN A 475 -8.13 -39.66 2.35
C ASN A 475 -8.01 -39.19 3.81
N TYR A 476 -9.09 -38.64 4.40
CA TYR A 476 -9.05 -38.04 5.74
C TYR A 476 -10.30 -38.39 6.53
N ASP A 477 -10.14 -38.62 7.82
CA ASP A 477 -11.23 -38.78 8.79
C ASP A 477 -11.46 -37.51 9.59
N ILE A 478 -12.67 -37.29 10.10
CA ILE A 478 -13.00 -36.19 10.99
C ILE A 478 -12.37 -36.48 12.35
N GLU A 479 -11.40 -35.65 12.75
CA GLU A 479 -10.76 -35.70 14.07
C GLU A 479 -11.56 -34.93 15.12
N TYR A 480 -11.98 -33.69 14.75
CA TYR A 480 -12.71 -32.81 15.64
C TYR A 480 -13.58 -31.81 14.88
N SER A 481 -14.65 -31.35 15.49
CA SER A 481 -15.47 -30.28 14.92
C SER A 481 -16.03 -29.39 16.02
N ASN A 482 -16.18 -28.09 15.69
CA ASN A 482 -16.94 -27.15 16.50
C ASN A 482 -17.99 -26.43 15.64
N GLU A 483 -18.70 -25.43 16.20
CA GLU A 483 -19.76 -24.73 15.49
C GLU A 483 -19.30 -24.03 14.19
N LYS A 484 -17.98 -23.78 14.04
CA LYS A 484 -17.46 -23.00 12.92
C LYS A 484 -16.57 -23.77 11.96
N TYR A 485 -15.85 -24.80 12.43
CA TYR A 485 -14.86 -25.53 11.65
C TYR A 485 -14.93 -27.03 11.88
N ILE A 486 -14.50 -27.78 10.86
CA ILE A 486 -14.23 -29.22 10.93
C ILE A 486 -12.73 -29.42 10.70
N LEU A 487 -12.10 -30.18 11.58
CA LEU A 487 -10.70 -30.61 11.48
C LEU A 487 -10.68 -32.06 11.00
N TYR A 488 -9.96 -32.28 9.92
CA TYR A 488 -9.70 -33.59 9.37
C TYR A 488 -8.25 -33.99 9.61
N HIS A 489 -8.03 -35.26 9.86
CA HIS A 489 -6.75 -35.90 9.99
C HIS A 489 -6.58 -36.97 8.91
N ARG A 490 -5.38 -37.08 8.32
CA ARG A 490 -5.09 -38.06 7.28
C ARG A 490 -5.13 -39.47 7.84
N VAL A 491 -5.78 -40.39 7.13
CA VAL A 491 -5.87 -41.83 7.47
C VAL A 491 -4.56 -42.55 7.17
#